data_41344124904a11edb30efab1a8ee43f8
#
_entry.id   41344124904a11edb30efab1a8ee43f8
#
_cell.length_a   1.000
_cell.length_b   1.000
_cell.length_c   1.000
_cell.angle_alpha   90.00
_cell.angle_beta   90.00
_cell.angle_gamma   90.00
#
_symmetry.space_group_name_H-M   'P 1'
#
loop_
_entity.id
_entity.type
_entity.pdbx_description
1 polymer ?
#
loop_
_entity_poly.entity_id
_entity_poly.type
_entity_poly.pdbx_seq_one_letter_code
_entity_poly.pdbx_strand_id
1 'polypeptide(L)'
;MNIRFFCLIKEDIRYWSYLYHIDKCKFFHLFIRFPEFRCLLKMRLKCGEQANSSFFLKILRILVAISCRYHNCFIYTEPNVIGKGLLLHHAFATMISAAKIGDFCHIYQQVTIGNGGGGIPIIGNNVTIYAGAKVFGNITIGDDVVIGANAVVTKDIPSHSMVAGVPAKIIKKRFCFKEAWKKYEDNI
;
A
#
# COMPACT_ATOMS: atom_id res chain seq x y z
N MET A 1 -5.71 -23.94 4.02
CA MET A 1 -5.92 -22.68 3.23
C MET A 1 -5.82 -21.51 4.21
N ASN A 2 -4.95 -20.54 3.98
CA ASN A 2 -4.68 -19.48 4.97
C ASN A 2 -5.84 -18.47 5.00
N ILE A 3 -6.73 -18.59 5.98
CA ILE A 3 -7.94 -17.74 6.15
C ILE A 3 -7.57 -16.25 6.13
N ARG A 4 -6.45 -15.88 6.77
CA ARG A 4 -5.96 -14.50 6.82
C ARG A 4 -5.71 -13.90 5.44
N PHE A 5 -5.20 -14.69 4.50
CA PHE A 5 -4.93 -14.29 3.12
C PHE A 5 -6.21 -13.86 2.37
N PHE A 6 -7.26 -14.69 2.43
CA PHE A 6 -8.54 -14.36 1.78
C PHE A 6 -9.23 -13.16 2.42
N CYS A 7 -9.11 -13.01 3.75
CA CYS A 7 -9.61 -11.83 4.46
C CYS A 7 -8.94 -10.55 3.96
N LEU A 8 -7.62 -10.54 3.78
CA LEU A 8 -6.90 -9.35 3.29
C LEU A 8 -7.34 -8.95 1.87
N ILE A 9 -7.44 -9.90 0.94
CA ILE A 9 -7.91 -9.62 -0.42
C ILE A 9 -9.35 -9.09 -0.41
N LYS A 10 -10.22 -9.68 0.41
CA LYS A 10 -11.61 -9.24 0.54
C LYS A 10 -11.69 -7.80 1.05
N GLU A 11 -10.90 -7.45 2.05
CA GLU A 11 -10.83 -6.07 2.57
C GLU A 11 -10.22 -5.10 1.58
N ASP A 12 -9.16 -5.49 0.85
CA ASP A 12 -8.61 -4.66 -0.23
C ASP A 12 -9.67 -4.37 -1.31
N ILE A 13 -10.43 -5.40 -1.76
CA ILE A 13 -11.53 -5.23 -2.74
C ILE A 13 -12.60 -4.28 -2.20
N ARG A 14 -13.00 -4.43 -0.95
CA ARG A 14 -14.02 -3.57 -0.32
C ARG A 14 -13.54 -2.13 -0.27
N TYR A 15 -12.33 -1.89 0.22
CA TYR A 15 -11.77 -0.56 0.38
C TYR A 15 -11.60 0.16 -0.95
N TRP A 16 -10.98 -0.50 -1.95
CA TRP A 16 -10.84 0.06 -3.29
C TRP A 16 -12.20 0.35 -3.92
N SER A 17 -13.17 -0.58 -3.81
CA SER A 17 -14.51 -0.39 -4.35
C SER A 17 -15.24 0.79 -3.72
N TYR A 18 -15.06 0.99 -2.42
CA TYR A 18 -15.61 2.14 -1.69
C TYR A 18 -15.04 3.46 -2.23
N LEU A 19 -13.72 3.56 -2.34
CA LEU A 19 -13.03 4.78 -2.77
C LEU A 19 -13.33 5.16 -4.24
N TYR A 20 -13.53 4.17 -5.10
CA TYR A 20 -13.81 4.38 -6.52
C TYR A 20 -15.31 4.28 -6.87
N HIS A 21 -16.19 4.22 -5.86
CA HIS A 21 -17.64 4.13 -6.03
C HIS A 21 -18.10 2.99 -6.96
N ILE A 22 -17.53 1.77 -6.76
CA ILE A 22 -17.83 0.60 -7.57
C ILE A 22 -18.84 -0.29 -6.84
N ASP A 23 -20.07 -0.36 -7.34
CA ASP A 23 -21.15 -1.11 -6.69
C ASP A 23 -21.28 -2.56 -7.18
N LYS A 24 -21.08 -2.78 -8.49
CA LYS A 24 -21.30 -4.08 -9.13
C LYS A 24 -19.98 -4.70 -9.61
N CYS A 25 -19.91 -6.05 -9.59
CA CYS A 25 -18.77 -6.82 -10.11
C CYS A 25 -17.41 -6.31 -9.60
N LYS A 26 -17.32 -5.95 -8.33
CA LYS A 26 -16.19 -5.25 -7.70
C LYS A 26 -14.83 -5.80 -8.10
N PHE A 27 -14.63 -7.11 -7.99
CA PHE A 27 -13.35 -7.73 -8.34
C PHE A 27 -12.99 -7.56 -9.82
N PHE A 28 -13.91 -7.89 -10.73
CA PHE A 28 -13.64 -7.83 -12.17
C PHE A 28 -13.41 -6.39 -12.63
N HIS A 29 -14.18 -5.45 -12.11
CA HIS A 29 -14.01 -4.03 -12.42
C HIS A 29 -12.63 -3.54 -11.97
N LEU A 30 -12.24 -3.82 -10.73
CA LEU A 30 -10.92 -3.47 -10.21
C LEU A 30 -9.80 -4.15 -11.00
N PHE A 31 -9.95 -5.43 -11.32
CA PHE A 31 -8.95 -6.20 -12.05
C PHE A 31 -8.72 -5.67 -13.47
N ILE A 32 -9.78 -5.30 -14.19
CA ILE A 32 -9.68 -4.83 -15.57
C ILE A 32 -9.21 -3.37 -15.61
N ARG A 33 -9.80 -2.50 -14.80
CA ARG A 33 -9.62 -1.06 -14.89
C ARG A 33 -8.37 -0.54 -14.18
N PHE A 34 -7.94 -1.20 -13.09
CA PHE A 34 -6.86 -0.70 -12.24
C PHE A 34 -5.64 -1.63 -12.27
N PRO A 35 -4.64 -1.29 -13.07
CA PRO A 35 -3.38 -2.06 -13.11
C PRO A 35 -2.68 -2.13 -11.75
N GLU A 36 -2.81 -1.09 -10.93
CA GLU A 36 -2.27 -1.01 -9.58
C GLU A 36 -2.91 -2.05 -8.65
N PHE A 37 -4.21 -2.29 -8.80
CA PHE A 37 -4.90 -3.36 -8.09
C PHE A 37 -4.35 -4.74 -8.47
N ARG A 38 -4.00 -4.96 -9.76
CA ARG A 38 -3.32 -6.20 -10.19
C ARG A 38 -1.95 -6.36 -9.54
N CYS A 39 -1.18 -5.27 -9.38
CA CYS A 39 0.11 -5.30 -8.68
C CYS A 39 -0.07 -5.67 -7.19
N LEU A 40 -1.04 -5.09 -6.53
CA LEU A 40 -1.42 -5.45 -5.16
C LEU A 40 -1.83 -6.93 -5.06
N LEU A 41 -2.69 -7.38 -5.96
CA LEU A 41 -3.14 -8.77 -6.00
C LEU A 41 -1.99 -9.75 -6.26
N LYS A 42 -1.06 -9.42 -7.17
CA LYS A 42 0.15 -10.21 -7.41
C LYS A 42 0.98 -10.37 -6.13
N MET A 43 1.17 -9.28 -5.39
CA MET A 43 1.88 -9.31 -4.11
C MET A 43 1.13 -10.18 -3.10
N ARG A 44 -0.16 -9.98 -2.91
CA ARG A 44 -0.97 -10.80 -1.99
C ARG A 44 -0.91 -12.30 -2.33
N LEU A 45 -0.97 -12.65 -3.61
CA LEU A 45 -0.94 -14.05 -4.07
C LEU A 45 0.40 -14.77 -3.78
N LYS A 46 1.50 -14.06 -3.55
CA LYS A 46 2.77 -14.67 -3.09
C LYS A 46 2.63 -15.31 -1.70
N CYS A 47 1.84 -14.75 -0.80
CA CYS A 47 1.59 -15.31 0.54
C CYS A 47 1.00 -16.73 0.54
N GLY A 48 0.33 -17.12 -0.52
CA GLY A 48 -0.32 -18.42 -0.62
C GLY A 48 0.56 -19.54 -1.21
N GLU A 49 1.85 -19.30 -1.45
CA GLU A 49 2.74 -20.31 -2.08
C GLU A 49 3.03 -21.54 -1.20
N GLN A 50 2.93 -21.40 0.12
CA GLN A 50 3.22 -22.47 1.07
C GLN A 50 2.06 -23.44 1.33
N ALA A 51 0.87 -23.19 0.80
CA ALA A 51 -0.28 -24.07 0.93
C ALA A 51 -0.57 -24.76 -0.41
N ASN A 52 -0.95 -26.04 -0.39
CA ASN A 52 -1.46 -26.79 -1.55
C ASN A 52 -2.52 -25.95 -2.29
N SER A 53 -2.08 -25.19 -3.28
CA SER A 53 -2.95 -24.21 -3.92
C SER A 53 -3.82 -24.92 -4.97
N SER A 54 -5.12 -24.68 -4.89
CA SER A 54 -6.10 -25.09 -5.88
C SER A 54 -5.63 -24.72 -7.29
N PHE A 55 -5.94 -25.58 -8.27
CA PHE A 55 -5.67 -25.35 -9.70
C PHE A 55 -6.13 -23.95 -10.16
N PHE A 56 -7.27 -23.49 -9.68
CA PHE A 56 -7.81 -22.16 -9.94
C PHE A 56 -6.87 -21.04 -9.48
N LEU A 57 -6.26 -21.16 -8.29
CA LEU A 57 -5.30 -20.17 -7.78
C LEU A 57 -4.01 -20.13 -8.61
N LYS A 58 -3.58 -21.27 -9.15
CA LYS A 58 -2.42 -21.32 -10.06
C LYS A 58 -2.70 -20.57 -11.36
N ILE A 59 -3.87 -20.77 -11.95
CA ILE A 59 -4.30 -20.03 -13.15
C ILE A 59 -4.39 -18.52 -12.85
N LEU A 60 -5.03 -18.14 -11.75
CA LEU A 60 -5.16 -16.74 -11.36
C LEU A 60 -3.79 -16.07 -11.20
N ARG A 61 -2.80 -16.75 -10.61
CA ARG A 61 -1.42 -16.25 -10.48
C ARG A 61 -0.78 -15.99 -11.84
N ILE A 62 -0.94 -16.92 -12.79
CA ILE A 62 -0.41 -16.77 -14.16
C ILE A 62 -1.05 -15.56 -14.83
N LEU A 63 -2.38 -15.45 -14.79
CA LEU A 63 -3.12 -14.33 -15.39
C LEU A 63 -2.69 -12.98 -14.80
N VAL A 64 -2.55 -12.91 -13.46
CA VAL A 64 -2.10 -11.70 -12.77
C VAL A 64 -0.65 -11.39 -13.13
N ALA A 65 0.24 -12.38 -13.19
CA ALA A 65 1.65 -12.19 -13.55
C ALA A 65 1.81 -11.63 -14.97
N ILE A 66 1.05 -12.16 -15.93
CA ILE A 66 1.05 -11.68 -17.32
C ILE A 66 0.51 -10.25 -17.39
N SER A 67 -0.60 -9.97 -16.69
CA SER A 67 -1.26 -8.66 -16.71
C SER A 67 -0.44 -7.54 -16.03
N CYS A 68 0.52 -7.88 -15.17
CA CYS A 68 1.41 -6.94 -14.50
C CYS A 68 2.75 -6.72 -15.21
N ARG A 69 2.97 -7.32 -16.39
CA ARG A 69 4.28 -7.33 -17.06
C ARG A 69 4.81 -5.94 -17.43
N TYR A 70 3.93 -4.98 -17.64
CA TYR A 70 4.27 -3.62 -18.07
C TYR A 70 4.19 -2.56 -16.96
N HIS A 71 3.94 -2.98 -15.71
CA HIS A 71 3.88 -2.05 -14.57
C HIS A 71 5.21 -2.00 -13.82
N ASN A 72 5.85 -0.84 -13.81
CA ASN A 72 7.06 -0.54 -13.07
C ASN A 72 6.75 -0.22 -11.59
N CYS A 73 5.98 -1.09 -10.93
CA CYS A 73 5.73 -1.05 -9.49
C CYS A 73 6.35 -2.28 -8.84
N PHE A 74 7.33 -2.06 -7.99
CA PHE A 74 8.10 -3.12 -7.33
C PHE A 74 7.83 -3.11 -5.83
N ILE A 75 7.17 -4.16 -5.32
CA ILE A 75 6.92 -4.35 -3.89
C ILE A 75 7.79 -5.51 -3.41
N TYR A 76 8.83 -5.17 -2.65
CA TYR A 76 9.78 -6.11 -2.03
C TYR A 76 9.41 -6.47 -0.59
N THR A 77 8.51 -5.70 0.02
CA THR A 77 7.98 -5.98 1.36
C THR A 77 7.21 -7.29 1.36
N GLU A 78 7.46 -8.11 2.38
CA GLU A 78 6.76 -9.38 2.55
C GLU A 78 5.25 -9.16 2.71
N PRO A 79 4.40 -9.92 2.01
CA PRO A 79 2.95 -9.69 2.01
C PRO A 79 2.27 -9.81 3.37
N ASN A 80 2.84 -10.61 4.30
CA ASN A 80 2.31 -10.87 5.64
C ASN A 80 2.50 -9.71 6.62
N VAL A 81 3.41 -8.78 6.30
CA VAL A 81 3.65 -7.55 7.09
C VAL A 81 3.02 -6.31 6.47
N ILE A 82 2.23 -6.49 5.41
CA ILE A 82 1.43 -5.43 4.79
C ILE A 82 -0.02 -5.55 5.26
N GLY A 83 -0.54 -4.51 5.88
CA GLY A 83 -1.91 -4.39 6.36
C GLY A 83 -2.96 -4.44 5.25
N LYS A 84 -4.23 -4.42 5.63
CA LYS A 84 -5.39 -4.37 4.72
C LYS A 84 -5.57 -2.96 4.12
N GLY A 85 -6.26 -2.88 2.99
CA GLY A 85 -6.64 -1.60 2.39
C GLY A 85 -5.46 -0.79 1.85
N LEU A 86 -4.32 -1.42 1.48
CA LEU A 86 -3.25 -0.70 0.80
C LEU A 86 -3.75 -0.20 -0.56
N LEU A 87 -3.70 1.12 -0.76
CA LEU A 87 -4.08 1.76 -2.01
C LEU A 87 -2.84 2.27 -2.75
N LEU A 88 -2.71 1.85 -3.99
CA LEU A 88 -1.65 2.29 -4.89
C LEU A 88 -2.25 3.24 -5.92
N HIS A 89 -1.85 4.52 -5.88
CA HIS A 89 -2.31 5.52 -6.84
C HIS A 89 -1.31 5.66 -8.00
N HIS A 90 -1.73 5.27 -9.20
CA HIS A 90 -0.93 5.34 -10.43
C HIS A 90 0.43 4.63 -10.38
N ALA A 91 0.84 4.12 -9.34
CA ALA A 91 2.04 3.41 -8.86
C ALA A 91 3.18 3.11 -9.88
N PHE A 92 3.30 3.87 -10.98
CA PHE A 92 4.42 3.72 -11.90
C PHE A 92 5.72 4.24 -11.27
N ALA A 93 6.84 3.61 -11.59
CA ALA A 93 8.16 3.91 -11.04
C ALA A 93 8.20 3.94 -9.50
N THR A 94 7.40 3.08 -8.86
CA THR A 94 7.27 2.99 -7.40
C THR A 94 8.02 1.77 -6.90
N MET A 95 8.85 1.96 -5.86
CA MET A 95 9.60 0.89 -5.19
C MET A 95 9.26 0.90 -3.71
N ILE A 96 8.83 -0.24 -3.18
CA ILE A 96 8.41 -0.38 -1.79
C ILE A 96 9.18 -1.52 -1.12
N SER A 97 10.07 -1.18 -0.20
CA SER A 97 10.80 -2.09 0.67
C SER A 97 10.72 -1.54 2.10
N ALA A 98 9.74 -2.03 2.86
CA ALA A 98 9.49 -1.66 4.26
C ALA A 98 9.50 -2.89 5.16
N ALA A 99 9.89 -2.74 6.42
CA ALA A 99 9.82 -3.81 7.42
C ALA A 99 8.35 -4.13 7.78
N LYS A 100 7.50 -3.10 7.75
CA LYS A 100 6.06 -3.22 7.96
C LYS A 100 5.33 -2.06 7.26
N ILE A 101 4.14 -2.32 6.78
CA ILE A 101 3.17 -1.31 6.33
C ILE A 101 1.85 -1.59 7.06
N GLY A 102 1.31 -0.59 7.73
CA GLY A 102 0.05 -0.67 8.45
C GLY A 102 -1.18 -0.72 7.55
N ASP A 103 -2.34 -0.64 8.16
CA ASP A 103 -3.64 -0.67 7.48
C ASP A 103 -3.95 0.67 6.78
N PHE A 104 -4.72 0.61 5.69
CA PHE A 104 -5.26 1.77 4.97
C PHE A 104 -4.23 2.80 4.52
N CYS A 105 -3.03 2.35 4.16
CA CYS A 105 -2.00 3.23 3.62
C CYS A 105 -2.23 3.57 2.15
N HIS A 106 -1.92 4.81 1.77
CA HIS A 106 -2.02 5.32 0.40
C HIS A 106 -0.63 5.66 -0.13
N ILE A 107 -0.23 5.05 -1.23
CA ILE A 107 1.08 5.27 -1.86
C ILE A 107 0.87 5.70 -3.30
N TYR A 108 1.39 6.88 -3.62
CA TYR A 108 1.29 7.46 -4.97
C TYR A 108 2.48 7.04 -5.86
N GLN A 109 2.43 7.47 -7.11
CA GLN A 109 3.48 7.19 -8.10
C GLN A 109 4.85 7.75 -7.71
N GLN A 110 5.92 7.15 -8.24
CA GLN A 110 7.32 7.57 -8.08
C GLN A 110 7.81 7.59 -6.62
N VAL A 111 7.07 6.99 -5.70
CA VAL A 111 7.49 6.84 -4.31
C VAL A 111 8.57 5.78 -4.21
N THR A 112 9.60 6.07 -3.41
CA THR A 112 10.61 5.09 -3.03
C THR A 112 10.63 4.93 -1.51
N ILE A 113 10.39 3.73 -1.04
CA ILE A 113 10.55 3.33 0.36
C ILE A 113 11.65 2.28 0.39
N GLY A 114 12.71 2.47 1.18
CA GLY A 114 13.81 1.52 1.14
C GLY A 114 14.90 1.71 2.17
N ASN A 115 15.98 0.97 1.95
CA ASN A 115 17.16 0.98 2.81
C ASN A 115 17.94 2.30 2.65
N GLY A 116 18.28 2.93 3.76
CA GLY A 116 19.10 4.13 3.85
C GLY A 116 20.44 3.90 4.57
N GLY A 117 20.98 2.69 4.51
CA GLY A 117 22.27 2.36 5.13
C GLY A 117 22.20 1.88 6.58
N GLY A 118 21.00 1.70 7.15
CA GLY A 118 20.84 1.19 8.53
C GLY A 118 19.62 0.30 8.72
N GLY A 119 18.90 0.01 7.63
CA GLY A 119 17.67 -0.77 7.66
C GLY A 119 16.56 -0.17 6.79
N ILE A 120 15.39 -0.74 6.87
CA ILE A 120 14.22 -0.38 6.09
C ILE A 120 13.10 0.19 6.98
N PRO A 121 12.28 1.13 6.48
CA PRO A 121 11.28 1.82 7.28
C PRO A 121 10.17 0.92 7.81
N ILE A 122 9.62 1.32 8.96
CA ILE A 122 8.33 0.85 9.48
C ILE A 122 7.30 1.94 9.21
N ILE A 123 6.20 1.59 8.55
CA ILE A 123 5.11 2.50 8.22
C ILE A 123 3.89 2.14 9.06
N GLY A 124 3.34 3.09 9.78
CA GLY A 124 2.13 2.96 10.60
C GLY A 124 0.85 2.83 9.79
N ASN A 125 -0.29 2.97 10.45
CA ASN A 125 -1.61 2.90 9.82
C ASN A 125 -2.02 4.25 9.23
N ASN A 126 -2.87 4.21 8.19
CA ASN A 126 -3.45 5.41 7.59
C ASN A 126 -2.39 6.45 7.15
N VAL A 127 -1.25 5.97 6.67
CA VAL A 127 -0.18 6.83 6.16
C VAL A 127 -0.40 7.12 4.69
N THR A 128 -0.35 8.40 4.33
CA THR A 128 -0.42 8.85 2.93
C THR A 128 0.93 9.36 2.48
N ILE A 129 1.48 8.75 1.41
CA ILE A 129 2.77 9.11 0.83
C ILE A 129 2.53 9.62 -0.59
N TYR A 130 2.64 10.94 -0.77
CA TYR A 130 2.39 11.57 -2.06
C TYR A 130 3.51 11.36 -3.06
N ALA A 131 3.19 11.68 -4.32
CA ALA A 131 4.02 11.42 -5.49
C ALA A 131 5.47 11.89 -5.34
N GLY A 132 6.42 11.06 -5.76
CA GLY A 132 7.84 11.37 -5.77
C GLY A 132 8.53 11.35 -4.40
N ALA A 133 7.81 11.15 -3.30
CA ALA A 133 8.42 11.13 -1.97
C ALA A 133 9.41 9.97 -1.79
N LYS A 134 10.45 10.19 -1.00
CA LYS A 134 11.50 9.23 -0.67
C LYS A 134 11.55 9.01 0.83
N VAL A 135 11.48 7.76 1.27
CA VAL A 135 11.48 7.36 2.68
C VAL A 135 12.56 6.32 2.90
N PHE A 136 13.64 6.68 3.57
CA PHE A 136 14.81 5.83 3.69
C PHE A 136 15.30 5.66 5.13
N GLY A 137 15.81 4.46 5.39
CA GLY A 137 16.55 4.14 6.62
C GLY A 137 15.74 3.33 7.63
N ASN A 138 16.38 3.02 8.73
CA ASN A 138 15.76 2.36 9.87
C ASN A 138 14.95 3.41 10.68
N ILE A 139 13.82 3.83 10.12
CA ILE A 139 12.98 4.89 10.69
C ILE A 139 11.55 4.38 10.87
N THR A 140 10.84 5.02 11.78
CA THR A 140 9.43 4.75 12.05
C THR A 140 8.57 5.96 11.63
N ILE A 141 7.61 5.70 10.77
CA ILE A 141 6.55 6.64 10.42
C ILE A 141 5.33 6.24 11.24
N GLY A 142 4.87 7.13 12.10
CA GLY A 142 3.71 6.88 12.96
C GLY A 142 2.39 6.80 12.19
N ASP A 143 1.30 6.59 12.94
CA ASP A 143 -0.05 6.54 12.36
C ASP A 143 -0.54 7.92 11.92
N ASP A 144 -1.48 7.98 10.98
CA ASP A 144 -2.10 9.22 10.50
C ASP A 144 -1.07 10.26 10.01
N VAL A 145 0.01 9.81 9.36
CA VAL A 145 1.05 10.69 8.80
C VAL A 145 0.79 10.97 7.33
N VAL A 146 1.00 12.22 6.95
CA VAL A 146 0.98 12.66 5.55
C VAL A 146 2.39 13.10 5.14
N ILE A 147 2.95 12.43 4.13
CA ILE A 147 4.24 12.79 3.52
C ILE A 147 3.97 13.51 2.20
N GLY A 148 4.32 14.78 2.14
CA GLY A 148 4.10 15.64 0.98
C GLY A 148 4.86 15.18 -0.26
N ALA A 149 4.41 15.61 -1.44
CA ALA A 149 5.05 15.27 -2.70
C ALA A 149 6.53 15.70 -2.73
N ASN A 150 7.39 14.84 -3.30
CA ASN A 150 8.84 15.05 -3.39
C ASN A 150 9.56 15.24 -2.05
N ALA A 151 8.94 14.94 -0.92
CA ALA A 151 9.60 15.00 0.37
C ALA A 151 10.65 13.88 0.53
N VAL A 152 11.75 14.18 1.23
CA VAL A 152 12.80 13.20 1.56
C VAL A 152 12.84 12.99 3.07
N VAL A 153 12.34 11.86 3.51
CA VAL A 153 12.21 11.48 4.92
C VAL A 153 13.34 10.51 5.31
N THR A 154 14.18 10.93 6.25
CA THR A 154 15.33 10.18 6.76
C THR A 154 15.38 10.11 8.29
N LYS A 155 14.30 10.54 8.95
CA LYS A 155 14.14 10.52 10.41
C LYS A 155 12.75 10.08 10.78
N ASP A 156 12.59 9.62 12.00
CA ASP A 156 11.28 9.26 12.56
C ASP A 156 10.28 10.40 12.46
N ILE A 157 9.04 10.05 12.13
CA ILE A 157 7.92 10.99 12.06
C ILE A 157 6.86 10.54 13.09
N PRO A 158 6.54 11.41 14.06
CA PRO A 158 5.49 11.10 15.04
C PRO A 158 4.12 11.04 14.38
N SER A 159 3.23 10.25 14.98
CA SER A 159 1.83 10.14 14.54
C SER A 159 1.14 11.51 14.44
N HIS A 160 0.08 11.56 13.61
CA HIS A 160 -0.75 12.75 13.39
C HIS A 160 0.04 13.97 12.90
N SER A 161 0.99 13.75 12.00
CA SER A 161 1.88 14.80 11.47
C SER A 161 1.83 14.87 9.94
N MET A 162 1.98 16.09 9.43
CA MET A 162 2.25 16.32 8.01
C MET A 162 3.69 16.79 7.84
N VAL A 163 4.42 16.18 6.90
CA VAL A 163 5.81 16.51 6.61
C VAL A 163 5.99 16.83 5.14
N ALA A 164 6.91 17.75 4.83
CA ALA A 164 7.29 18.10 3.48
C ALA A 164 8.72 18.65 3.41
N GLY A 165 9.27 18.71 2.20
CA GLY A 165 10.59 19.30 1.90
C GLY A 165 11.73 18.29 1.84
N VAL A 166 12.95 18.81 1.54
CA VAL A 166 14.20 18.06 1.40
C VAL A 166 15.28 18.78 2.22
N PRO A 167 15.69 18.24 3.37
CA PRO A 167 15.09 17.12 4.12
C PRO A 167 13.68 17.45 4.63
N ALA A 168 12.85 16.43 4.81
CA ALA A 168 11.47 16.62 5.28
C ALA A 168 11.43 17.20 6.70
N LYS A 169 10.53 18.18 6.89
CA LYS A 169 10.25 18.82 8.18
C LYS A 169 8.76 18.72 8.48
N ILE A 170 8.41 18.64 9.77
CA ILE A 170 7.02 18.69 10.21
C ILE A 170 6.48 20.09 9.91
N ILE A 171 5.45 20.16 9.04
CA ILE A 171 4.77 21.41 8.68
C ILE A 171 3.43 21.56 9.40
N LYS A 172 2.85 20.45 9.89
CA LYS A 172 1.61 20.45 10.67
C LYS A 172 1.62 19.31 11.68
N LYS A 173 1.21 19.57 12.92
CA LYS A 173 0.97 18.56 13.98
C LYS A 173 -0.51 18.43 14.26
N ARG A 174 -0.92 17.30 14.88
CA ARG A 174 -2.32 16.95 15.18
C ARG A 174 -3.20 16.93 13.93
N PHE A 175 -2.60 16.55 12.81
CA PHE A 175 -3.33 16.32 11.59
C PHE A 175 -3.94 14.91 11.64
N CYS A 176 -5.22 14.80 11.33
CA CYS A 176 -5.88 13.52 11.20
C CYS A 176 -6.59 13.47 9.85
N PHE A 177 -6.13 12.59 8.97
CA PHE A 177 -6.71 12.41 7.64
C PHE A 177 -7.88 11.41 7.65
N LYS A 178 -8.57 11.32 8.79
CA LYS A 178 -9.57 10.27 9.09
C LYS A 178 -10.82 10.24 8.21
N GLU A 179 -11.06 11.22 7.34
CA GLU A 179 -12.38 11.32 6.71
C GLU A 179 -12.71 10.19 5.73
N ALA A 180 -11.74 9.69 4.97
CA ALA A 180 -12.02 8.68 3.96
C ALA A 180 -12.21 7.27 4.56
N TRP A 181 -11.34 6.83 5.48
CA TRP A 181 -11.42 5.48 6.04
C TRP A 181 -12.43 5.38 7.18
N LYS A 182 -12.66 6.45 7.97
CA LYS A 182 -13.69 6.46 9.00
C LYS A 182 -15.08 6.29 8.38
N LYS A 183 -15.36 6.98 7.27
CA LYS A 183 -16.58 6.76 6.49
C LYS A 183 -16.70 5.33 5.94
N TYR A 184 -15.57 4.67 5.67
CA TYR A 184 -15.57 3.26 5.28
C TYR A 184 -15.96 2.35 6.44
N GLU A 185 -15.38 2.55 7.64
CA GLU A 185 -15.72 1.75 8.83
C GLU A 185 -17.16 1.96 9.29
N ASP A 186 -17.68 3.17 9.21
CA ASP A 186 -19.06 3.52 9.58
C ASP A 186 -20.12 2.93 8.61
N ASN A 187 -19.71 2.43 7.42
CA ASN A 187 -20.58 1.84 6.40
C ASN A 187 -20.45 0.31 6.25
N ILE A 188 -19.73 -0.37 7.16
CA ILE A 188 -19.63 -1.82 7.24
C ILE A 188 -20.59 -2.37 8.27
#